data_01ea46ff082c1def6fc45c9e38a1208a
#
_entry.id   01ea46ff082c1def6fc45c9e38a1208a
#
_cell.length_a   1.000
_cell.length_b   1.000
_cell.length_c   1.000
_cell.angle_alpha   90.00
_cell.angle_beta   90.00
_cell.angle_gamma   90.00
#
_symmetry.space_group_name_H-M   'P 1'
#
loop_
_entity.id
_entity.type
_entity.pdbx_description
1 polymer ?
#
loop_
_entity_poly.entity_id
_entity_poly.type
_entity_poly.pdbx_seq_one_letter_code
_entity_poly.pdbx_strand_id
1 'polypeptide(L)'
;AVIFSEHSDKKLESVDKYWGVFYAEWLYGRIYKSREAGKYAAEVNIGMENKNGKAVLISPAKHSLTFNGARNTKFGVTNMTLEQFNAISRIDDTPLKNLSPTTESIEIENGKVYAYQTQDGQKGVVYIQNLTGNAGSSDDPTVTATIVTKLQAK
;
A
#
# COMPACT_ATOMS: atom_id res chain seq x y z
N ALA A 1 23.08 -11.11 -1.10
CA ALA A 1 21.92 -11.07 -2.00
C ALA A 1 20.74 -10.45 -1.31
N VAL A 2 20.02 -9.63 -2.00
CA VAL A 2 18.84 -9.05 -1.47
C VAL A 2 17.63 -9.73 -2.03
N ILE A 3 16.70 -9.94 -1.15
CA ILE A 3 15.46 -10.63 -1.46
C ILE A 3 14.32 -9.67 -1.22
N PHE A 4 13.41 -9.61 -2.15
CA PHE A 4 12.16 -8.89 -1.97
C PHE A 4 11.02 -9.72 -2.52
N SER A 5 9.82 -9.42 -2.07
CA SER A 5 8.62 -9.98 -2.67
C SER A 5 8.02 -8.96 -3.64
N GLU A 6 7.48 -9.45 -4.74
CA GLU A 6 6.80 -8.64 -5.74
C GLU A 6 5.37 -9.14 -5.91
N HIS A 7 4.42 -8.23 -5.91
CA HIS A 7 3.02 -8.52 -6.08
C HIS A 7 2.42 -7.56 -7.09
N SER A 8 1.84 -8.11 -8.15
CA SER A 8 1.28 -7.36 -9.27
C SER A 8 -0.24 -7.48 -9.31
N ASP A 9 -0.88 -6.51 -9.96
CA ASP A 9 -2.33 -6.50 -10.23
C ASP A 9 -3.20 -6.61 -8.96
N LYS A 10 -2.69 -6.14 -7.83
CA LYS A 10 -3.46 -6.07 -6.59
C LYS A 10 -4.35 -4.84 -6.61
N LYS A 11 -5.60 -5.00 -6.19
CA LYS A 11 -6.60 -3.93 -6.19
C LYS A 11 -7.00 -3.57 -4.78
N LEU A 12 -6.97 -2.27 -4.49
CA LEU A 12 -7.45 -1.70 -3.24
C LEU A 12 -8.68 -0.84 -3.56
N GLU A 13 -9.68 -0.91 -2.72
CA GLU A 13 -10.92 -0.14 -2.89
C GLU A 13 -11.25 0.62 -1.61
N SER A 14 -11.76 1.84 -1.78
CA SER A 14 -12.27 2.66 -0.69
C SER A 14 -13.80 2.65 -0.73
N VAL A 15 -14.44 1.87 0.14
CA VAL A 15 -15.90 1.76 0.23
C VAL A 15 -16.38 1.82 1.67
N ASP A 16 -17.66 2.17 1.87
CA ASP A 16 -18.22 2.37 3.21
C ASP A 16 -18.26 1.11 4.07
N LYS A 17 -18.61 -0.02 3.46
CA LYS A 17 -18.84 -1.26 4.20
C LYS A 17 -17.60 -2.10 4.36
N TYR A 18 -16.65 -1.92 3.51
CA TYR A 18 -15.37 -2.61 3.57
C TYR A 18 -14.37 -1.85 2.72
N TRP A 19 -13.14 -2.10 3.02
CA TRP A 19 -12.03 -1.51 2.28
C TRP A 19 -11.04 -2.61 1.92
N GLY A 20 -10.35 -2.41 0.84
CA GLY A 20 -9.27 -3.33 0.48
C GLY A 20 -8.09 -3.06 1.37
N VAL A 21 -7.61 -4.07 2.06
CA VAL A 21 -6.33 -4.03 2.73
C VAL A 21 -5.42 -5.04 2.09
N PHE A 22 -4.21 -4.61 1.88
CA PHE A 22 -3.18 -5.44 1.29
C PHE A 22 -2.23 -5.90 2.38
N TYR A 23 -2.03 -7.19 2.48
CA TYR A 23 -0.91 -7.68 3.24
C TYR A 23 0.12 -8.26 2.27
N ALA A 24 1.36 -7.93 2.50
CA ALA A 24 2.46 -8.47 1.74
C ALA A 24 3.24 -9.41 2.63
N GLU A 25 3.25 -10.65 2.26
CA GLU A 25 4.16 -11.62 2.80
C GLU A 25 5.24 -11.86 1.74
N TRP A 26 6.41 -12.28 2.13
CA TRP A 26 7.52 -12.41 1.21
C TRP A 26 7.25 -13.31 -0.02
N LEU A 27 6.26 -14.18 0.05
CA LEU A 27 5.84 -15.03 -1.08
C LEU A 27 4.51 -14.63 -1.69
N TYR A 28 3.64 -13.97 -0.93
CA TYR A 28 2.25 -13.73 -1.35
C TYR A 28 1.79 -12.36 -0.95
N GLY A 29 0.99 -11.76 -1.81
CA GLY A 29 0.21 -10.60 -1.48
C GLY A 29 -1.27 -10.95 -1.57
N ARG A 30 -2.06 -10.49 -0.61
CA ARG A 30 -3.50 -10.72 -0.58
C ARG A 30 -4.25 -9.45 -0.28
N ILE A 31 -5.49 -9.39 -0.76
CA ILE A 31 -6.40 -8.32 -0.47
C ILE A 31 -7.49 -8.86 0.45
N TYR A 32 -7.69 -8.18 1.57
CA TYR A 32 -8.74 -8.53 2.53
C TYR A 32 -9.80 -7.45 2.57
N LYS A 33 -11.05 -7.85 2.70
CA LYS A 33 -12.14 -6.95 3.06
C LYS A 33 -12.12 -6.67 4.55
N SER A 34 -12.69 -5.56 4.98
CA SER A 34 -12.61 -5.15 6.39
C SER A 34 -13.08 -6.22 7.37
N ARG A 35 -14.13 -6.97 7.02
CA ARG A 35 -14.64 -8.05 7.86
C ARG A 35 -13.66 -9.22 8.05
N GLU A 36 -12.69 -9.33 7.14
CA GLU A 36 -11.67 -10.39 7.17
C GLU A 36 -10.35 -9.87 7.71
N ALA A 37 -10.09 -8.58 7.56
CA ALA A 37 -8.81 -7.98 7.90
C ALA A 37 -8.43 -8.19 9.37
N GLY A 38 -9.40 -8.14 10.26
CA GLY A 38 -9.16 -8.36 11.68
C GLY A 38 -8.62 -9.75 12.02
N LYS A 39 -9.01 -10.78 11.24
CA LYS A 39 -8.48 -12.13 11.40
C LYS A 39 -6.99 -12.24 11.06
N TYR A 40 -6.54 -11.37 10.16
CA TYR A 40 -5.19 -11.41 9.62
C TYR A 40 -4.41 -10.14 9.96
N ALA A 41 -4.72 -9.55 11.11
CA ALA A 41 -4.16 -8.26 11.52
C ALA A 41 -2.64 -8.21 11.44
N ALA A 42 -1.97 -9.29 11.80
CA ALA A 42 -0.50 -9.36 11.79
C ALA A 42 0.09 -9.36 10.39
N GLU A 43 -0.72 -9.51 9.36
CA GLU A 43 -0.26 -9.66 7.97
C GLU A 43 -0.64 -8.46 7.09
N VAL A 44 -1.54 -7.59 7.55
CA VAL A 44 -2.06 -6.47 6.76
C VAL A 44 -1.15 -5.26 6.91
N ASN A 45 -0.54 -4.83 5.83
CA ASN A 45 0.44 -3.74 5.83
C ASN A 45 -0.06 -2.44 5.20
N ILE A 46 -1.00 -2.51 4.27
CA ILE A 46 -1.46 -1.33 3.53
C ILE A 46 -2.98 -1.29 3.53
N GLY A 47 -3.54 -0.18 3.96
CA GLY A 47 -4.94 0.14 3.79
C GLY A 47 -5.13 1.22 2.75
N MET A 48 -6.33 1.33 2.22
CA MET A 48 -6.72 2.42 1.35
C MET A 48 -8.00 3.05 1.87
N GLU A 49 -8.06 4.37 1.81
CA GLU A 49 -9.20 5.12 2.31
C GLU A 49 -9.47 6.32 1.42
N ASN A 50 -10.74 6.71 1.34
CA ASN A 50 -11.13 8.00 0.82
C ASN A 50 -11.14 8.98 2.01
N LYS A 51 -10.21 9.90 2.02
CA LYS A 51 -10.07 10.88 3.10
C LYS A 51 -10.25 12.28 2.55
N ASN A 52 -11.32 12.93 2.98
CA ASN A 52 -11.64 14.30 2.55
C ASN A 52 -11.71 14.45 1.02
N GLY A 53 -12.28 13.47 0.34
CA GLY A 53 -12.43 13.51 -1.11
C GLY A 53 -11.16 13.13 -1.88
N LYS A 54 -10.19 12.52 -1.23
CA LYS A 54 -8.94 12.11 -1.85
C LYS A 54 -8.62 10.65 -1.53
N ALA A 55 -8.07 9.93 -2.50
CA ALA A 55 -7.62 8.58 -2.30
C ALA A 55 -6.27 8.60 -1.58
N VAL A 56 -6.18 7.88 -0.47
CA VAL A 56 -4.94 7.77 0.30
C VAL A 56 -4.59 6.31 0.57
N LEU A 57 -3.30 6.01 0.58
CA LEU A 57 -2.80 4.83 1.25
C LEU A 57 -2.62 5.19 2.72
N ILE A 58 -2.99 4.29 3.61
CA ILE A 58 -3.03 4.59 5.03
C ILE A 58 -2.55 3.39 5.85
N SER A 59 -1.89 3.69 6.96
CA SER A 59 -1.56 2.68 7.95
C SER A 59 -2.83 1.98 8.42
N PRO A 60 -2.87 0.65 8.44
CA PRO A 60 -4.05 -0.07 8.92
C PRO A 60 -4.54 0.39 10.29
N ALA A 61 -3.62 0.72 11.20
CA ALA A 61 -3.97 1.21 12.53
C ALA A 61 -4.67 2.58 12.52
N LYS A 62 -4.56 3.33 11.43
CA LYS A 62 -5.13 4.68 11.30
C LYS A 62 -6.33 4.74 10.37
N HIS A 63 -6.71 3.63 9.77
CA HIS A 63 -7.90 3.58 8.93
C HIS A 63 -9.16 3.82 9.77
N SER A 64 -10.17 4.49 9.20
CA SER A 64 -11.43 4.78 9.91
C SER A 64 -12.18 3.51 10.33
N LEU A 65 -11.99 2.40 9.62
CA LEU A 65 -12.56 1.08 9.93
C LEU A 65 -11.54 0.15 10.57
N THR A 66 -10.61 0.68 11.35
CA THR A 66 -9.52 -0.09 11.94
C THR A 66 -10.02 -1.22 12.85
N PHE A 67 -9.16 -2.16 13.14
CA PHE A 67 -9.45 -3.37 13.90
C PHE A 67 -8.33 -3.63 14.93
N ASN A 68 -8.62 -4.45 15.94
CA ASN A 68 -7.65 -4.78 16.96
C ASN A 68 -6.43 -5.47 16.38
N GLY A 69 -5.24 -5.04 16.80
CA GLY A 69 -3.98 -5.60 16.34
C GLY A 69 -3.53 -5.07 14.97
N ALA A 70 -4.23 -4.07 14.43
CA ALA A 70 -3.85 -3.46 13.16
C ALA A 70 -2.43 -2.90 13.22
N ARG A 71 -1.69 -3.11 12.14
CA ARG A 71 -0.26 -2.76 12.07
C ARG A 71 -0.07 -1.28 11.75
N ASN A 72 1.08 -0.77 12.17
CA ASN A 72 1.51 0.60 11.86
C ASN A 72 2.47 0.57 10.67
N THR A 73 2.10 1.29 9.62
CA THR A 73 2.90 1.42 8.41
C THR A 73 3.20 2.89 8.15
N LYS A 74 4.39 3.19 7.70
CA LYS A 74 4.79 4.54 7.32
C LYS A 74 4.86 4.63 5.80
N PHE A 75 4.51 5.78 5.26
CA PHE A 75 4.51 6.07 3.83
C PHE A 75 5.32 7.31 3.52
N GLY A 76 5.76 7.43 2.29
CA GLY A 76 6.48 8.59 1.81
C GLY A 76 6.40 8.74 0.31
N VAL A 77 6.57 9.98 -0.16
CA VAL A 77 6.70 10.26 -1.59
C VAL A 77 8.07 9.82 -2.07
N THR A 78 8.17 9.52 -3.36
CA THR A 78 9.44 9.26 -4.02
C THR A 78 9.54 10.07 -5.30
N ASN A 79 10.75 10.20 -5.81
CA ASN A 79 11.01 10.70 -7.17
C ASN A 79 11.27 9.56 -8.15
N MET A 80 10.93 8.33 -7.74
CA MET A 80 11.18 7.13 -8.52
C MET A 80 10.30 7.10 -9.76
N THR A 81 10.92 6.87 -10.91
CA THR A 81 10.20 6.64 -12.16
C THR A 81 9.75 5.18 -12.23
N LEU A 82 8.82 4.90 -13.14
CA LEU A 82 8.43 3.50 -13.41
C LEU A 82 9.63 2.67 -13.88
N GLU A 83 10.51 3.25 -14.68
CA GLU A 83 11.72 2.57 -15.12
C GLU A 83 12.61 2.18 -13.95
N GLN A 84 12.83 3.11 -13.02
CA GLN A 84 13.59 2.83 -11.80
C GLN A 84 12.91 1.78 -10.91
N PHE A 85 11.59 1.85 -10.79
CA PHE A 85 10.80 0.83 -10.08
C PHE A 85 10.99 -0.55 -10.71
N ASN A 86 10.89 -0.64 -12.04
CA ASN A 86 11.04 -1.91 -12.75
C ASN A 86 12.47 -2.46 -12.68
N ALA A 87 13.45 -1.60 -12.47
CA ALA A 87 14.86 -2.01 -12.34
C ALA A 87 15.17 -2.68 -10.99
N ILE A 88 14.31 -2.52 -9.99
CA ILE A 88 14.49 -3.22 -8.70
C ILE A 88 14.30 -4.71 -8.92
N SER A 89 15.32 -5.49 -8.60
CA SER A 89 15.35 -6.92 -8.82
C SER A 89 15.67 -7.68 -7.52
N ARG A 90 15.57 -8.99 -7.56
CA ARG A 90 15.84 -9.84 -6.38
C ARG A 90 17.25 -9.70 -5.82
N ILE A 91 18.18 -9.25 -6.60
CA ILE A 91 19.58 -9.15 -6.20
C ILE A 91 19.98 -7.73 -5.84
N ASP A 92 19.08 -6.76 -5.97
CA ASP A 92 19.37 -5.36 -5.72
C ASP A 92 18.25 -4.70 -4.94
N ASP A 93 18.49 -4.45 -3.66
CA ASP A 93 17.58 -3.70 -2.80
C ASP A 93 18.09 -2.30 -2.45
N THR A 94 19.17 -1.85 -3.07
CA THR A 94 19.78 -0.56 -2.76
C THR A 94 18.75 0.58 -2.82
N PRO A 95 17.89 0.67 -3.85
CA PRO A 95 16.86 1.70 -3.87
C PRO A 95 15.88 1.61 -2.69
N LEU A 96 15.64 0.42 -2.16
CA LEU A 96 14.76 0.22 -1.01
C LEU A 96 15.42 0.64 0.29
N LYS A 97 16.70 0.32 0.48
CA LYS A 97 17.44 0.64 1.70
C LYS A 97 17.44 2.12 2.03
N ASN A 98 17.47 2.96 1.03
CA ASN A 98 17.62 4.40 1.20
C ASN A 98 16.28 5.14 1.40
N LEU A 99 15.17 4.42 1.39
CA LEU A 99 13.86 5.02 1.61
C LEU A 99 13.66 5.36 3.09
N SER A 100 13.01 6.49 3.36
CA SER A 100 12.73 6.94 4.72
C SER A 100 11.30 7.45 4.84
N PRO A 101 10.30 6.55 4.70
CA PRO A 101 8.91 6.95 4.85
C PRO A 101 8.60 7.33 6.29
N THR A 102 7.81 8.38 6.48
CA THR A 102 7.58 8.97 7.81
C THR A 102 6.12 9.23 8.14
N THR A 103 5.21 9.19 7.17
CA THR A 103 3.80 9.55 7.40
C THR A 103 2.90 8.34 7.51
N GLU A 104 1.80 8.48 8.24
CA GLU A 104 0.84 7.38 8.43
C GLU A 104 -0.16 7.25 7.30
N SER A 105 -0.25 8.26 6.45
CA SER A 105 -1.07 8.23 5.24
C SER A 105 -0.46 9.10 4.17
N ILE A 106 -0.78 8.79 2.90
CA ILE A 106 -0.28 9.55 1.77
C ILE A 106 -1.32 9.58 0.66
N GLU A 107 -1.57 10.77 0.12
CA GLU A 107 -2.42 10.92 -1.05
C GLU A 107 -1.75 10.28 -2.26
N ILE A 108 -2.51 9.53 -3.05
CA ILE A 108 -1.97 8.82 -4.19
C ILE A 108 -2.49 9.36 -5.51
N GLU A 109 -1.66 9.25 -6.53
CA GLU A 109 -1.96 9.64 -7.89
C GLU A 109 -1.60 8.52 -8.85
N ASN A 110 -2.33 8.47 -9.95
CA ASN A 110 -2.08 7.49 -11.00
C ASN A 110 -0.66 7.65 -11.57
N GLY A 111 0.02 6.53 -11.77
CA GLY A 111 1.35 6.50 -12.37
C GLY A 111 2.51 6.88 -11.45
N LYS A 112 2.27 7.06 -10.16
CA LYS A 112 3.30 7.42 -9.19
C LYS A 112 3.79 6.22 -8.39
N VAL A 113 4.99 6.35 -7.85
CA VAL A 113 5.62 5.37 -6.96
C VAL A 113 5.76 5.98 -5.57
N TYR A 114 5.32 5.24 -4.57
CA TYR A 114 5.40 5.65 -3.16
C TYR A 114 6.23 4.66 -2.37
N ALA A 115 6.89 5.17 -1.34
CA ALA A 115 7.63 4.35 -0.39
C ALA A 115 6.76 3.94 0.78
N TYR A 116 7.02 2.79 1.35
CA TYR A 116 6.42 2.41 2.62
C TYR A 116 7.37 1.57 3.47
N GLN A 117 7.12 1.56 4.75
CA GLN A 117 7.86 0.74 5.71
C GLN A 117 6.87 0.07 6.64
N THR A 118 6.94 -1.25 6.71
CA THR A 118 6.05 -2.03 7.57
C THR A 118 6.42 -1.88 9.04
N GLN A 119 5.55 -2.34 9.91
CA GLN A 119 5.80 -2.34 11.36
C GLN A 119 7.08 -3.13 11.71
N ASP A 120 7.41 -4.14 10.93
CA ASP A 120 8.62 -4.96 11.13
C ASP A 120 9.89 -4.30 10.60
N GLY A 121 9.78 -3.13 10.00
CA GLY A 121 10.92 -2.39 9.47
C GLY A 121 11.27 -2.72 8.03
N GLN A 122 10.52 -3.58 7.36
CA GLN A 122 10.75 -3.89 5.95
C GLN A 122 10.37 -2.67 5.11
N LYS A 123 11.23 -2.29 4.19
CA LYS A 123 11.00 -1.18 3.27
C LYS A 123 10.53 -1.69 1.92
N GLY A 124 9.64 -0.95 1.30
CA GLY A 124 9.10 -1.29 0.00
C GLY A 124 8.66 -0.09 -0.80
N VAL A 125 8.26 -0.36 -2.02
CA VAL A 125 7.70 0.63 -2.94
C VAL A 125 6.41 0.08 -3.51
N VAL A 126 5.49 1.00 -3.79
CA VAL A 126 4.21 0.68 -4.41
C VAL A 126 4.01 1.61 -5.60
N TYR A 127 3.74 1.02 -6.76
CA TYR A 127 3.43 1.73 -7.99
C TYR A 127 1.92 1.72 -8.20
N ILE A 128 1.34 2.89 -8.42
CA ILE A 128 -0.09 3.03 -8.73
C ILE A 128 -0.26 2.88 -10.23
N GLN A 129 -0.53 1.66 -10.66
CA GLN A 129 -0.65 1.33 -12.07
C GLN A 129 -1.91 1.91 -12.69
N ASN A 130 -3.01 1.90 -11.94
CA ASN A 130 -4.28 2.44 -12.41
C ASN A 130 -5.13 2.87 -11.21
N LEU A 131 -5.59 4.10 -11.24
CA LEU A 131 -6.46 4.67 -10.22
C LEU A 131 -7.76 5.10 -10.91
N THR A 132 -8.88 4.47 -10.55
CA THR A 132 -10.19 4.75 -11.13
C THR A 132 -11.18 5.18 -10.07
N GLY A 133 -12.22 5.89 -10.49
CA GLY A 133 -13.23 6.44 -9.61
C GLY A 133 -12.97 7.90 -9.28
N ASN A 134 -13.87 8.50 -8.53
CA ASN A 134 -13.80 9.91 -8.14
C ASN A 134 -14.05 10.03 -6.63
N ALA A 135 -12.98 10.14 -5.87
CA ALA A 135 -13.04 10.25 -4.42
C ALA A 135 -13.80 11.49 -3.95
N GLY A 136 -13.87 12.54 -4.77
CA GLY A 136 -14.60 13.76 -4.48
C GLY A 136 -16.09 13.73 -4.87
N SER A 137 -16.56 12.63 -5.45
CA SER A 137 -17.97 12.51 -5.87
C SER A 137 -18.91 12.44 -4.66
N SER A 138 -20.02 13.16 -4.73
CA SER A 138 -21.07 13.06 -3.71
C SER A 138 -21.97 11.85 -3.92
N ASP A 139 -22.04 11.32 -5.14
CA ASP A 139 -22.89 10.18 -5.47
C ASP A 139 -22.17 8.84 -5.24
N ASP A 140 -20.96 8.72 -5.75
CA ASP A 140 -20.17 7.51 -5.62
C ASP A 140 -18.67 7.87 -5.44
N PRO A 141 -18.21 7.99 -4.19
CA PRO A 141 -16.83 8.34 -3.92
C PRO A 141 -15.87 7.14 -3.95
N THR A 142 -16.33 5.97 -4.38
CA THR A 142 -15.49 4.77 -4.43
C THR A 142 -14.33 4.94 -5.40
N VAL A 143 -13.15 4.60 -4.93
CA VAL A 143 -11.93 4.61 -5.73
C VAL A 143 -11.32 3.22 -5.71
N THR A 144 -10.83 2.78 -6.85
CA THR A 144 -10.11 1.52 -6.99
C THR A 144 -8.70 1.79 -7.50
N ALA A 145 -7.70 1.29 -6.80
CA ALA A 145 -6.32 1.36 -7.22
C ALA A 145 -5.80 -0.03 -7.57
N THR A 146 -5.25 -0.16 -8.76
CA THR A 146 -4.48 -1.34 -9.15
C THR A 146 -3.01 -1.04 -8.89
N ILE A 147 -2.34 -1.86 -8.10
CA ILE A 147 -0.99 -1.59 -7.64
C ILE A 147 -0.04 -2.74 -7.97
N VAL A 148 1.23 -2.37 -8.07
CA VAL A 148 2.35 -3.32 -8.04
C VAL A 148 3.21 -2.95 -6.85
N THR A 149 3.62 -3.89 -6.05
CA THR A 149 4.45 -3.61 -4.88
C THR A 149 5.67 -4.51 -4.82
N LYS A 150 6.76 -3.96 -4.34
CA LYS A 150 8.02 -4.66 -4.09
C LYS A 150 8.44 -4.38 -2.65
N LEU A 151 8.67 -5.42 -1.87
CA LEU A 151 8.94 -5.32 -0.44
C LEU A 151 10.14 -6.17 -0.07
N GLN A 152 11.04 -5.60 0.73
CA GLN A 152 12.17 -6.37 1.28
C GLN A 152 11.66 -7.61 2.02
N ALA A 153 12.37 -8.71 1.90
CA ALA A 153 12.10 -9.88 2.71
C ALA A 153 12.51 -9.65 4.17
N LYS A 154 11.90 -10.38 5.05
CA LYS A 154 12.27 -10.38 6.47
C LYS A 154 13.64 -10.98 6.71
#